data_65efa9b3b2b3a80877fbc4a68ec7736c
#
_entry.id   65efa9b3b2b3a80877fbc4a68ec7736c
#
_cell.length_a   1.000
_cell.length_b   1.000
_cell.length_c   1.000
_cell.angle_alpha   90.00
_cell.angle_beta   90.00
_cell.angle_gamma   90.00
#
_symmetry.space_group_name_H-M   'P 1'
#
loop_
_entity.id
_entity.type
_entity.pdbx_description
1 polymer ?
#
loop_
_entity_poly.entity_id
_entity_poly.type
_entity_poly.pdbx_seq_one_letter_code
_entity_poly.pdbx_strand_id
1 'polypeptide(L)'
;MIQEILGQMFPLEYGIDPAVVHVPIVRYNEPFTETDPKTCDPCQANPSRTNRIGCNREILKVNNNGEEIAVVDFEQYIGQFERYGVRVADRCDLVLSDSGRSHRKIAFCDLCCYEEKYVEPNTGNRYPEGKRAKARQQMERSIEELIQKSTTAVNLLTYAEKVCLFAWRDFDVPDAPVTATRGDARSNVQVFGSIVSNMAAITTSHHQKVGHDFTFMQIKYPTVYNW
;
A
#
# COMPACT_ATOMS: atom_id res chain seq x y z
N MET A 1 -0.17 11.81 -13.27
CA MET A 1 -0.31 12.81 -12.20
C MET A 1 0.49 12.51 -10.96
N ILE A 2 0.34 11.35 -10.25
CA ILE A 2 1.16 11.11 -9.04
C ILE A 2 2.66 11.24 -9.32
N GLN A 3 3.14 10.78 -10.47
CA GLN A 3 4.52 10.94 -10.91
C GLN A 3 4.92 12.42 -11.06
N GLU A 4 4.01 13.27 -11.51
CA GLU A 4 4.26 14.72 -11.65
C GLU A 4 4.28 15.39 -10.28
N ILE A 5 3.34 15.04 -9.40
CA ILE A 5 3.33 15.53 -8.01
C ILE A 5 4.65 15.20 -7.33
N LEU A 6 5.06 13.93 -7.35
CA LEU A 6 6.25 13.46 -6.66
C LEU A 6 7.55 13.81 -7.41
N GLY A 7 7.54 13.80 -8.73
CA GLY A 7 8.75 14.02 -9.53
C GLY A 7 9.07 15.48 -9.81
N GLN A 8 8.09 16.38 -9.72
CA GLN A 8 8.28 17.79 -10.04
C GLN A 8 7.89 18.70 -8.88
N MET A 9 6.67 18.58 -8.39
CA MET A 9 6.13 19.56 -7.45
C MET A 9 6.70 19.42 -6.03
N PHE A 10 6.67 18.21 -5.49
CA PHE A 10 7.09 17.95 -4.11
C PHE A 10 8.59 18.28 -3.86
N PRO A 11 9.56 17.91 -4.73
CA PRO A 11 10.95 18.30 -4.55
C PRO A 11 11.15 19.82 -4.51
N LEU A 12 10.46 20.56 -5.37
CA LEU A 12 10.57 22.02 -5.44
C LEU A 12 10.12 22.70 -4.14
N GLU A 13 9.15 22.14 -3.43
CA GLU A 13 8.68 22.68 -2.13
C GLU A 13 9.78 22.61 -1.04
N TYR A 14 10.81 21.77 -1.25
CA TYR A 14 11.99 21.70 -0.38
C TYR A 14 13.22 22.38 -0.99
N GLY A 15 13.07 23.05 -2.12
CA GLY A 15 14.20 23.67 -2.84
C GLY A 15 15.15 22.64 -3.47
N ILE A 16 14.67 21.44 -3.72
CA ILE A 16 15.45 20.36 -4.33
C ILE A 16 15.18 20.33 -5.83
N ASP A 17 16.24 20.24 -6.64
CA ASP A 17 16.11 20.10 -8.09
C ASP A 17 15.39 18.77 -8.43
N PRO A 18 14.25 18.80 -9.12
CA PRO A 18 13.54 17.60 -9.55
C PRO A 18 14.39 16.63 -10.35
N ALA A 19 15.39 17.10 -11.09
CA ALA A 19 16.25 16.27 -11.92
C ALA A 19 17.11 15.27 -11.11
N VAL A 20 17.30 15.53 -9.81
CA VAL A 20 18.10 14.64 -8.94
C VAL A 20 17.25 13.69 -8.10
N VAL A 21 15.92 13.78 -8.22
CA VAL A 21 14.97 12.94 -7.48
C VAL A 21 14.43 11.85 -8.39
N HIS A 22 14.54 10.61 -7.95
CA HIS A 22 13.95 9.47 -8.64
C HIS A 22 12.61 9.10 -8.02
N VAL A 23 11.57 8.94 -8.84
CA VAL A 23 10.29 8.38 -8.40
C VAL A 23 10.29 6.88 -8.69
N PRO A 24 10.38 6.02 -7.66
CA PRO A 24 10.37 4.56 -7.84
C PRO A 24 8.94 4.10 -8.14
N ILE A 25 8.57 4.09 -9.41
CA ILE A 25 7.22 3.82 -9.90
C ILE A 25 7.19 2.61 -10.82
N VAL A 26 6.22 1.73 -10.58
CA VAL A 26 5.88 0.61 -11.46
C VAL A 26 4.45 0.79 -11.95
N ARG A 27 4.14 0.33 -13.16
CA ARG A 27 2.80 0.41 -13.75
C ARG A 27 2.28 -0.98 -14.06
N TYR A 28 1.05 -1.24 -13.67
CA TYR A 28 0.37 -2.51 -13.87
C TYR A 28 -0.89 -2.32 -14.72
N ASN A 29 -0.98 -3.07 -15.81
CA ASN A 29 -2.16 -3.14 -16.70
C ASN A 29 -3.00 -4.39 -16.44
N GLU A 30 -2.51 -5.29 -15.58
CA GLU A 30 -3.13 -6.55 -15.21
C GLU A 30 -3.19 -6.67 -13.68
N PRO A 31 -4.02 -7.55 -13.13
CA PRO A 31 -4.03 -7.82 -11.69
C PRO A 31 -2.63 -8.16 -11.16
N PHE A 32 -2.29 -7.61 -10.02
CA PHE A 32 -0.94 -7.72 -9.45
C PHE A 32 -0.96 -7.98 -7.95
N THR A 33 0.20 -8.29 -7.42
CA THR A 33 0.42 -8.48 -5.98
C THR A 33 1.59 -7.64 -5.50
N GLU A 34 1.48 -7.12 -4.28
CA GLU A 34 2.54 -6.38 -3.63
C GLU A 34 3.00 -7.07 -2.35
N THR A 35 4.27 -6.89 -2.04
CA THR A 35 4.95 -7.40 -0.85
C THR A 35 5.39 -6.23 0.02
N ASP A 36 5.51 -6.46 1.34
CA ASP A 36 6.07 -5.45 2.24
C ASP A 36 7.52 -5.12 1.80
N PRO A 37 7.84 -3.86 1.50
CA PRO A 37 9.22 -3.46 1.18
C PRO A 37 10.16 -3.63 2.37
N LYS A 38 9.63 -3.70 3.59
CA LYS A 38 10.40 -3.97 4.80
C LYS A 38 10.60 -5.46 5.03
N THR A 39 11.77 -5.82 5.57
CA THR A 39 12.01 -7.21 5.95
C THR A 39 11.24 -7.54 7.23
N CYS A 40 10.32 -8.48 7.17
CA CYS A 40 9.66 -9.01 8.37
C CYS A 40 10.57 -10.01 9.12
N ASP A 41 10.30 -10.22 10.42
CA ASP A 41 11.11 -11.12 11.26
C ASP A 41 11.29 -12.54 10.68
N PRO A 42 10.24 -13.20 10.12
CA PRO A 42 10.40 -14.51 9.46
C PRO A 42 11.30 -14.49 8.22
N CYS A 43 11.33 -13.37 7.48
CA CYS A 43 12.19 -13.21 6.31
C CYS A 43 13.63 -12.91 6.72
N GLN A 44 13.86 -12.20 7.83
CA GLN A 44 15.18 -11.97 8.41
C GLN A 44 15.83 -13.27 8.90
N ALA A 45 15.04 -14.17 9.48
CA ALA A 45 15.53 -15.45 9.97
C ALA A 45 15.98 -16.41 8.83
N ASN A 46 15.66 -16.11 7.58
CA ASN A 46 16.05 -16.94 6.43
C ASN A 46 16.67 -16.10 5.29
N PRO A 47 17.93 -15.63 5.48
CA PRO A 47 18.61 -14.76 4.52
C PRO A 47 18.84 -15.39 3.14
N SER A 48 18.77 -16.73 3.01
CA SER A 48 18.89 -17.39 1.72
C SER A 48 17.73 -17.13 0.76
N ARG A 49 16.63 -16.56 1.23
CA ARG A 49 15.48 -16.18 0.40
C ARG A 49 15.58 -14.77 -0.18
N THR A 50 16.56 -13.99 0.21
CA THR A 50 16.51 -12.55 -0.01
C THR A 50 17.78 -12.00 -0.63
N ASN A 51 17.77 -11.91 -1.96
CA ASN A 51 18.46 -10.81 -2.62
C ASN A 51 17.60 -9.52 -2.63
N ARG A 52 16.48 -9.50 -1.93
CA ARG A 52 15.59 -8.35 -1.77
C ARG A 52 15.56 -7.93 -0.31
N ILE A 53 15.72 -6.64 -0.11
CA ILE A 53 15.46 -5.95 1.15
C ILE A 53 13.94 -5.87 1.25
N GLY A 54 13.27 -6.84 1.84
CA GLY A 54 11.81 -6.83 1.98
C GLY A 54 11.22 -8.22 2.26
N CYS A 55 9.95 -8.24 2.56
CA CYS A 55 9.18 -9.47 2.72
C CYS A 55 8.87 -10.07 1.34
N ASN A 56 9.19 -11.35 1.15
CA ASN A 56 8.91 -12.06 -0.12
C ASN A 56 7.47 -12.59 -0.20
N ARG A 57 6.65 -12.34 0.80
CA ARG A 57 5.28 -12.84 0.85
C ARG A 57 4.32 -11.83 0.25
N GLU A 58 3.42 -12.32 -0.59
CA GLU A 58 2.30 -11.52 -1.09
C GLU A 58 1.42 -11.06 0.09
N ILE A 59 1.16 -9.77 0.18
CA ILE A 59 0.33 -9.16 1.23
C ILE A 59 -0.90 -8.51 0.63
N LEU A 60 -0.74 -7.74 -0.43
CA LEU A 60 -1.83 -7.06 -1.12
C LEU A 60 -2.02 -7.66 -2.51
N LYS A 61 -3.25 -8.11 -2.79
CA LYS A 61 -3.69 -8.50 -4.12
C LYS A 61 -4.61 -7.42 -4.68
N VAL A 62 -4.32 -6.94 -5.87
CA VAL A 62 -5.11 -5.90 -6.55
C VAL A 62 -5.67 -6.43 -7.85
N ASN A 63 -6.98 -6.31 -8.00
CA ASN A 63 -7.65 -6.43 -9.29
C ASN A 63 -7.88 -5.02 -9.84
N ASN A 64 -7.17 -4.67 -10.89
CA ASN A 64 -7.20 -3.33 -11.49
C ASN A 64 -8.38 -3.10 -12.44
N ASN A 65 -9.23 -4.12 -12.65
CA ASN A 65 -10.39 -4.05 -13.55
C ASN A 65 -10.05 -3.57 -14.98
N GLY A 66 -8.81 -3.86 -15.45
CA GLY A 66 -8.32 -3.45 -16.76
C GLY A 66 -7.84 -1.99 -16.84
N GLU A 67 -7.75 -1.29 -15.72
CA GLU A 67 -7.18 0.06 -15.64
C GLU A 67 -5.68 -0.01 -15.38
N GLU A 68 -4.91 0.92 -15.93
CA GLU A 68 -3.50 1.06 -15.58
C GLU A 68 -3.37 1.72 -14.21
N ILE A 69 -2.68 1.04 -13.29
CA ILE A 69 -2.38 1.54 -11.96
C ILE A 69 -0.88 1.81 -11.84
N ALA A 70 -0.56 2.99 -11.38
CA ALA A 70 0.78 3.38 -10.98
C ALA A 70 0.98 3.09 -9.50
N VAL A 71 2.01 2.33 -9.15
CA VAL A 71 2.43 2.00 -7.79
C VAL A 71 3.77 2.64 -7.53
N VAL A 72 3.84 3.48 -6.50
CA VAL A 72 5.07 4.15 -6.06
C VAL A 72 5.51 3.52 -4.74
N ASP A 73 6.77 3.09 -4.65
CA ASP A 73 7.42 2.82 -3.37
C ASP A 73 7.67 4.16 -2.66
N PHE A 74 6.71 4.52 -1.80
CA PHE A 74 6.71 5.83 -1.17
C PHE A 74 7.76 5.94 -0.06
N GLU A 75 8.05 4.83 0.62
CA GLU A 75 9.11 4.79 1.62
C GLU A 75 10.48 5.03 0.97
N GLN A 76 10.78 4.36 -0.13
CA GLN A 76 12.01 4.59 -0.88
C GLN A 76 12.07 6.01 -1.45
N TYR A 77 10.93 6.51 -1.98
CA TYR A 77 10.85 7.86 -2.52
C TYR A 77 11.21 8.90 -1.45
N ILE A 78 10.53 8.89 -0.32
CA ILE A 78 10.76 9.87 0.77
C ILE A 78 12.16 9.69 1.40
N GLY A 79 12.67 8.46 1.46
CA GLY A 79 14.02 8.18 1.98
C GLY A 79 15.13 8.93 1.25
N GLN A 80 14.93 9.28 -0.03
CA GLN A 80 15.90 10.07 -0.79
C GLN A 80 16.09 11.48 -0.25
N PHE A 81 15.07 12.05 0.40
CA PHE A 81 15.10 13.42 0.91
C PHE A 81 15.94 13.56 2.19
N GLU A 82 16.25 12.48 2.88
CA GLU A 82 17.08 12.48 4.09
C GLU A 82 18.49 13.07 3.83
N ARG A 83 19.04 12.81 2.64
CA ARG A 83 20.34 13.38 2.22
C ARG A 83 20.32 14.90 2.05
N TYR A 84 19.13 15.48 1.96
CA TYR A 84 18.91 16.94 1.88
C TYR A 84 18.43 17.52 3.22
N GLY A 85 18.48 16.73 4.30
CA GLY A 85 18.08 17.17 5.63
C GLY A 85 16.57 17.11 5.90
N VAL A 86 15.77 16.61 4.95
CA VAL A 86 14.33 16.44 5.11
C VAL A 86 14.05 15.08 5.74
N ARG A 87 13.45 15.06 6.92
CA ARG A 87 13.11 13.82 7.62
C ARG A 87 11.58 13.72 7.75
N VAL A 88 11.01 12.77 7.05
CA VAL A 88 9.60 12.38 7.21
C VAL A 88 9.58 11.08 8.02
N ALA A 89 9.22 11.19 9.29
CA ALA A 89 9.03 10.03 10.15
C ALA A 89 7.66 9.39 9.90
N ASP A 90 7.56 8.08 10.13
CA ASP A 90 6.29 7.35 10.06
C ASP A 90 5.54 7.54 8.73
N ARG A 91 6.15 7.13 7.64
CA ARG A 91 5.62 7.15 6.28
C ARG A 91 4.98 5.80 5.92
N CYS A 92 3.99 5.80 5.02
CA CYS A 92 3.41 4.60 4.45
C CYS A 92 4.38 3.92 3.47
N ASP A 93 4.10 2.67 3.12
CA ASP A 93 4.98 1.89 2.24
C ASP A 93 4.76 2.26 0.77
N LEU A 94 3.51 2.28 0.30
CA LEU A 94 3.18 2.48 -1.10
C LEU A 94 2.14 3.58 -1.32
N VAL A 95 2.18 4.19 -2.50
CA VAL A 95 1.08 4.99 -3.03
C VAL A 95 0.64 4.42 -4.37
N LEU A 96 -0.64 4.07 -4.47
CA LEU A 96 -1.29 3.61 -5.69
C LEU A 96 -2.15 4.74 -6.27
N SER A 97 -2.14 4.90 -7.58
CA SER A 97 -3.06 5.83 -8.27
C SER A 97 -3.40 5.34 -9.66
N ASP A 98 -4.55 5.76 -10.18
CA ASP A 98 -4.79 5.64 -11.60
C ASP A 98 -3.72 6.41 -12.38
N SER A 99 -3.20 5.83 -13.45
CA SER A 99 -2.15 6.45 -14.26
C SER A 99 -2.71 7.47 -15.25
N GLY A 100 -4.02 7.44 -15.48
CA GLY A 100 -4.75 8.37 -16.36
C GLY A 100 -4.82 9.80 -15.81
N ARG A 101 -5.35 10.71 -16.66
CA ARG A 101 -5.61 12.11 -16.26
C ARG A 101 -6.93 12.27 -15.49
N SER A 102 -7.63 11.18 -15.21
CA SER A 102 -8.98 11.20 -14.64
C SER A 102 -9.04 11.55 -13.17
N HIS A 103 -7.93 11.43 -12.43
CA HIS A 103 -7.87 11.66 -10.97
C HIS A 103 -8.98 10.94 -10.22
N ARG A 104 -9.25 9.71 -10.63
CA ARG A 104 -10.37 8.96 -10.05
C ARG A 104 -10.06 8.48 -8.66
N LYS A 105 -8.90 7.83 -8.49
CA LYS A 105 -8.59 7.14 -7.25
C LYS A 105 -7.12 7.23 -6.87
N ILE A 106 -6.88 7.45 -5.59
CA ILE A 106 -5.57 7.35 -4.96
C ILE A 106 -5.67 6.55 -3.67
N ALA A 107 -4.69 5.69 -3.41
CA ALA A 107 -4.60 4.94 -2.16
C ALA A 107 -3.20 5.05 -1.57
N PHE A 108 -3.12 5.44 -0.30
CA PHE A 108 -1.93 5.31 0.52
C PHE A 108 -1.99 3.96 1.21
N CYS A 109 -0.94 3.15 1.09
CA CYS A 109 -0.96 1.78 1.56
C CYS A 109 0.15 1.54 2.57
N ASP A 110 -0.20 0.83 3.64
CA ASP A 110 0.76 0.26 4.58
C ASP A 110 0.60 -1.26 4.58
N LEU A 111 1.71 -1.97 4.41
CA LEU A 111 1.76 -3.41 4.25
C LEU A 111 2.35 -4.06 5.49
N CYS A 112 1.74 -5.14 5.95
CA CYS A 112 2.15 -5.76 7.19
C CYS A 112 2.07 -7.30 7.11
N CYS A 113 3.17 -7.97 7.46
CA CYS A 113 3.20 -9.41 7.64
C CYS A 113 3.49 -9.72 9.12
N TYR A 114 2.44 -9.98 9.91
CA TYR A 114 2.52 -10.19 11.35
C TYR A 114 1.47 -11.18 11.85
N GLU A 115 1.69 -11.76 13.03
CA GLU A 115 0.65 -12.52 13.73
C GLU A 115 -0.58 -11.65 14.02
N GLU A 116 -1.77 -12.20 13.87
CA GLU A 116 -3.05 -11.50 14.06
C GLU A 116 -3.15 -10.79 15.42
N LYS A 117 -2.61 -11.40 16.48
CA LYS A 117 -2.60 -10.83 17.83
C LYS A 117 -1.90 -9.47 17.95
N TYR A 118 -1.04 -9.10 16.98
CA TYR A 118 -0.34 -7.82 16.96
C TYR A 118 -1.03 -6.76 16.10
N VAL A 119 -2.05 -7.15 15.34
CA VAL A 119 -2.79 -6.23 14.46
C VAL A 119 -3.69 -5.32 15.27
N GLU A 120 -4.43 -5.89 16.22
CA GLU A 120 -5.31 -5.15 17.11
C GLU A 120 -4.60 -4.70 18.40
N PRO A 121 -5.18 -3.71 19.13
CA PRO A 121 -4.61 -3.22 20.38
C PRO A 121 -4.39 -4.35 21.40
N ASN A 122 -3.20 -4.41 21.97
CA ASN A 122 -2.87 -5.37 23.00
C ASN A 122 -1.75 -4.82 23.91
N THR A 123 -2.03 -4.66 25.18
CA THR A 123 -1.11 -4.07 26.17
C THR A 123 0.20 -4.84 26.37
N GLY A 124 0.22 -6.14 26.02
CA GLY A 124 1.43 -6.97 26.06
C GLY A 124 2.35 -6.82 24.84
N ASN A 125 1.96 -6.04 23.84
CA ASN A 125 2.72 -5.87 22.62
C ASN A 125 3.74 -4.75 22.70
N ARG A 126 4.80 -4.85 21.87
CA ARG A 126 5.73 -3.74 21.61
C ARG A 126 5.02 -2.47 21.09
N TYR A 127 3.90 -2.65 20.39
CA TYR A 127 3.02 -1.59 19.92
C TYR A 127 1.65 -1.79 20.56
N PRO A 128 1.39 -1.20 21.75
CA PRO A 128 0.14 -1.42 22.50
C PRO A 128 -1.11 -1.03 21.71
N GLU A 129 -1.02 -0.03 20.85
CA GLU A 129 -2.09 0.43 19.95
C GLU A 129 -2.39 -0.53 18.80
N GLY A 130 -1.53 -1.52 18.57
CA GLY A 130 -1.61 -2.46 17.45
C GLY A 130 -1.08 -1.91 16.13
N LYS A 131 -0.80 -2.83 15.21
CA LYS A 131 -0.25 -2.48 13.88
C LYS A 131 -1.22 -1.67 13.03
N ARG A 132 -2.52 -1.94 13.15
CA ARG A 132 -3.56 -1.20 12.43
C ARG A 132 -3.56 0.30 12.77
N ALA A 133 -3.50 0.63 14.04
CA ALA A 133 -3.48 2.03 14.47
C ALA A 133 -2.18 2.73 14.02
N LYS A 134 -1.04 2.02 14.11
CA LYS A 134 0.22 2.53 13.61
C LYS A 134 0.19 2.77 12.10
N ALA A 135 -0.29 1.82 11.32
CA ALA A 135 -0.44 1.93 9.87
C ALA A 135 -1.30 3.16 9.49
N ARG A 136 -2.43 3.32 10.18
CA ARG A 136 -3.28 4.51 9.99
C ARG A 136 -2.50 5.79 10.23
N GLN A 137 -1.76 5.90 11.32
CA GLN A 137 -0.96 7.08 11.65
C GLN A 137 0.13 7.35 10.60
N GLN A 138 0.79 6.31 10.07
CA GLN A 138 1.79 6.43 9.03
C GLN A 138 1.19 7.01 7.73
N MET A 139 0.01 6.51 7.33
CA MET A 139 -0.69 7.03 6.15
C MET A 139 -1.19 8.46 6.36
N GLU A 140 -1.78 8.77 7.52
CA GLU A 140 -2.20 10.14 7.88
C GLU A 140 -1.02 11.12 7.77
N ARG A 141 0.14 10.78 8.33
CA ARG A 141 1.34 11.63 8.26
C ARG A 141 1.88 11.77 6.84
N SER A 142 1.85 10.70 6.04
CA SER A 142 2.25 10.76 4.63
C SER A 142 1.35 11.71 3.82
N ILE A 143 0.05 11.67 4.08
CA ILE A 143 -0.92 12.57 3.47
C ILE A 143 -0.69 14.01 3.92
N GLU A 144 -0.54 14.24 5.21
CA GLU A 144 -0.29 15.57 5.78
C GLU A 144 0.98 16.19 5.21
N GLU A 145 2.06 15.42 5.09
CA GLU A 145 3.31 15.90 4.50
C GLU A 145 3.12 16.43 3.07
N LEU A 146 2.34 15.71 2.26
CA LEU A 146 2.04 16.16 0.90
C LEU A 146 1.07 17.34 0.86
N ILE A 147 0.10 17.40 1.78
CA ILE A 147 -0.93 18.44 1.80
C ILE A 147 -0.44 19.76 2.40
N GLN A 148 0.51 19.74 3.34
CA GLN A 148 1.12 20.94 3.88
C GLN A 148 1.81 21.79 2.80
N LYS A 149 2.14 21.20 1.67
CA LYS A 149 2.74 21.86 0.51
C LYS A 149 1.66 22.29 -0.47
N SER A 150 1.49 23.59 -0.65
CA SER A 150 0.37 24.16 -1.37
C SER A 150 0.20 23.63 -2.80
N THR A 151 1.30 23.43 -3.51
CA THR A 151 1.28 22.97 -4.90
C THR A 151 0.87 21.50 -5.01
N THR A 152 1.37 20.65 -4.09
CA THR A 152 1.00 19.22 -4.07
C THR A 152 -0.41 19.00 -3.52
N ALA A 153 -0.84 19.81 -2.54
CA ALA A 153 -2.15 19.73 -1.94
C ALA A 153 -3.28 19.85 -2.96
N VAL A 154 -3.22 20.89 -3.81
CA VAL A 154 -4.25 21.12 -4.82
C VAL A 154 -4.45 19.90 -5.71
N ASN A 155 -3.36 19.28 -6.16
CA ASN A 155 -3.43 18.13 -7.06
C ASN A 155 -3.85 16.84 -6.34
N LEU A 156 -3.37 16.63 -5.10
CA LEU A 156 -3.73 15.44 -4.32
C LEU A 156 -5.22 15.45 -3.93
N LEU A 157 -5.76 16.61 -3.58
CA LEU A 157 -7.15 16.72 -3.14
C LEU A 157 -8.17 16.61 -4.30
N THR A 158 -7.73 16.74 -5.56
CA THR A 158 -8.61 16.58 -6.74
C THR A 158 -9.02 15.13 -7.02
N TYR A 159 -8.35 14.14 -6.42
CA TYR A 159 -8.80 12.75 -6.58
C TYR A 159 -10.20 12.55 -6.02
N ALA A 160 -11.06 11.90 -6.81
CA ALA A 160 -12.47 11.67 -6.45
C ALA A 160 -12.61 10.65 -5.32
N GLU A 161 -11.82 9.59 -5.35
CA GLU A 161 -11.77 8.56 -4.32
C GLU A 161 -10.39 8.54 -3.66
N LYS A 162 -10.38 8.67 -2.34
CA LYS A 162 -9.16 8.78 -1.52
C LYS A 162 -9.19 7.72 -0.43
N VAL A 163 -8.21 6.82 -0.43
CA VAL A 163 -8.17 5.63 0.44
C VAL A 163 -6.88 5.58 1.23
N CYS A 164 -6.98 5.21 2.50
CA CYS A 164 -5.90 4.71 3.33
C CYS A 164 -6.09 3.19 3.47
N LEU A 165 -5.25 2.41 2.81
CA LEU A 165 -5.38 0.97 2.72
C LEU A 165 -4.35 0.28 3.61
N PHE A 166 -4.81 -0.32 4.71
CA PHE A 166 -4.00 -1.22 5.52
C PHE A 166 -4.18 -2.66 5.03
N ALA A 167 -3.18 -3.19 4.36
CA ALA A 167 -3.16 -4.58 3.90
C ALA A 167 -2.24 -5.40 4.80
N TRP A 168 -2.76 -6.51 5.33
CA TRP A 168 -1.97 -7.34 6.21
C TRP A 168 -2.16 -8.83 5.96
N ARG A 169 -1.16 -9.58 6.33
CA ARG A 169 -1.13 -11.03 6.23
C ARG A 169 -0.65 -11.61 7.55
N ASP A 170 -1.37 -12.65 8.01
CA ASP A 170 -0.86 -13.48 9.08
C ASP A 170 0.33 -14.29 8.56
N PHE A 171 1.48 -14.22 9.23
CA PHE A 171 2.68 -14.88 8.74
C PHE A 171 2.59 -16.41 8.80
N ASP A 172 1.70 -16.98 9.62
CA ASP A 172 1.45 -18.43 9.69
C ASP A 172 0.62 -18.94 8.50
N VAL A 173 -0.06 -18.05 7.76
CA VAL A 173 -0.83 -18.44 6.57
C VAL A 173 0.12 -18.74 5.41
N PRO A 174 0.15 -19.98 4.88
CA PRO A 174 0.97 -20.31 3.72
C PRO A 174 0.55 -19.52 2.48
N ASP A 175 1.47 -19.39 1.51
CA ASP A 175 1.12 -18.86 0.21
C ASP A 175 0.03 -19.72 -0.41
N ALA A 176 -0.98 -19.08 -1.00
CA ALA A 176 -1.99 -19.82 -1.73
C ALA A 176 -1.28 -20.66 -2.81
N PRO A 177 -1.58 -21.95 -2.92
CA PRO A 177 -0.94 -22.77 -3.93
C PRO A 177 -1.13 -22.12 -5.29
N VAL A 178 -0.03 -21.99 -6.05
CA VAL A 178 -0.07 -21.51 -7.43
C VAL A 178 -0.76 -22.59 -8.27
N THR A 179 -2.08 -22.69 -8.17
CA THR A 179 -2.92 -23.51 -9.03
C THR A 179 -3.36 -22.67 -10.24
N ALA A 180 -2.41 -22.23 -11.02
CA ALA A 180 -2.66 -21.77 -12.37
C ALA A 180 -2.13 -22.79 -13.36
N THR A 181 -2.69 -23.96 -13.38
CA THR A 181 -2.69 -24.77 -14.59
C THR A 181 -3.83 -24.28 -15.47
N ARG A 182 -3.46 -23.54 -16.49
CA ARG A 182 -4.28 -23.13 -17.61
C ARG A 182 -4.97 -24.40 -18.16
N GLY A 183 -6.26 -24.59 -17.92
CA GLY A 183 -7.02 -25.64 -18.62
C GLY A 183 -8.17 -26.33 -17.93
N ASP A 184 -8.44 -26.14 -16.65
CA ASP A 184 -9.53 -26.86 -15.98
C ASP A 184 -10.68 -25.93 -15.62
N ALA A 185 -11.80 -26.08 -16.34
CA ALA A 185 -13.05 -25.32 -16.10
C ALA A 185 -13.62 -25.51 -14.67
N ARG A 186 -13.15 -26.52 -13.94
CA ARG A 186 -13.53 -26.75 -12.54
C ARG A 186 -12.83 -25.85 -11.56
N SER A 187 -11.64 -25.32 -11.89
CA SER A 187 -10.91 -24.39 -11.05
C SER A 187 -11.58 -23.00 -10.99
N ASN A 188 -12.32 -22.62 -12.04
CA ASN A 188 -13.01 -21.34 -12.08
C ASN A 188 -14.17 -21.26 -11.08
N VAL A 189 -14.83 -22.36 -10.76
CA VAL A 189 -15.94 -22.40 -9.79
C VAL A 189 -15.40 -22.22 -8.35
N GLN A 190 -14.25 -22.79 -8.04
CA GLN A 190 -13.61 -22.61 -6.73
C GLN A 190 -13.05 -21.19 -6.55
N VAL A 191 -12.51 -20.59 -7.62
CA VAL A 191 -12.08 -19.19 -7.62
C VAL A 191 -13.27 -18.25 -7.44
N PHE A 192 -14.40 -18.49 -8.12
CA PHE A 192 -15.63 -17.74 -7.91
C PHE A 192 -16.22 -17.90 -6.50
N GLY A 193 -16.20 -19.10 -5.95
CA GLY A 193 -16.66 -19.37 -4.58
C GLY A 193 -15.80 -18.64 -3.53
N SER A 194 -14.49 -18.55 -3.73
CA SER A 194 -13.59 -17.80 -2.85
C SER A 194 -13.75 -16.29 -3.02
N ILE A 195 -14.05 -15.79 -4.22
CA ILE A 195 -14.34 -14.37 -4.47
C ILE A 195 -15.63 -13.95 -3.77
N VAL A 196 -16.69 -14.75 -3.83
CA VAL A 196 -17.96 -14.43 -3.18
C VAL A 196 -17.86 -14.48 -1.65
N SER A 197 -17.15 -15.45 -1.08
CA SER A 197 -16.90 -15.50 0.36
C SER A 197 -15.97 -14.37 0.84
N ASN A 198 -15.04 -13.91 0.00
CA ASN A 198 -14.18 -12.77 0.31
C ASN A 198 -14.89 -11.42 0.18
N MET A 199 -15.90 -11.28 -0.69
CA MET A 199 -16.74 -10.07 -0.73
C MET A 199 -17.52 -9.88 0.58
N ALA A 200 -17.93 -10.95 1.25
CA ALA A 200 -18.55 -10.87 2.57
C ALA A 200 -17.56 -10.45 3.66
N ALA A 201 -16.27 -10.77 3.54
CA ALA A 201 -15.22 -10.35 4.46
C ALA A 201 -14.82 -8.86 4.30
N ILE A 202 -14.99 -8.28 3.11
CA ILE A 202 -14.75 -6.84 2.86
C ILE A 202 -15.82 -5.99 3.56
N THR A 203 -17.04 -6.52 3.75
CA THR A 203 -18.17 -5.80 4.37
C THR A 203 -18.02 -5.56 5.87
N THR A 204 -17.05 -6.17 6.54
CA THR A 204 -16.75 -5.93 7.95
C THR A 204 -15.63 -4.91 8.18
N SER A 205 -15.02 -4.36 7.12
CA SER A 205 -14.04 -3.29 7.26
C SER A 205 -14.75 -2.00 7.68
N HIS A 206 -14.49 -1.56 8.90
CA HIS A 206 -14.96 -0.28 9.40
C HIS A 206 -14.39 0.84 8.51
N HIS A 207 -15.22 1.41 7.63
CA HIS A 207 -14.87 2.61 6.88
C HIS A 207 -14.79 3.77 7.87
N GLN A 208 -13.61 4.06 8.39
CA GLN A 208 -13.38 5.22 9.22
C GLN A 208 -12.89 6.38 8.34
N LYS A 209 -13.52 7.53 8.46
CA LYS A 209 -12.98 8.74 7.83
C LYS A 209 -11.66 9.13 8.49
N VAL A 210 -10.72 9.46 7.66
CA VAL A 210 -9.43 10.04 7.98
C VAL A 210 -9.45 11.50 7.51
N GLY A 211 -8.51 12.33 7.93
CA GLY A 211 -8.42 13.71 7.47
C GLY A 211 -8.47 13.84 5.94
N HIS A 212 -8.93 14.97 5.44
CA HIS A 212 -8.96 15.32 4.01
C HIS A 212 -9.80 14.39 3.12
N ASP A 213 -10.92 13.87 3.64
CA ASP A 213 -11.85 12.96 2.98
C ASP A 213 -11.29 11.59 2.59
N PHE A 214 -10.13 11.21 3.13
CA PHE A 214 -9.65 9.85 3.00
C PHE A 214 -10.48 8.88 3.82
N THR A 215 -10.70 7.68 3.28
CA THR A 215 -11.39 6.59 3.96
C THR A 215 -10.40 5.50 4.31
N PHE A 216 -10.30 5.15 5.59
CA PHE A 216 -9.47 4.04 6.04
C PHE A 216 -10.17 2.70 5.76
N MET A 217 -9.44 1.80 5.15
CA MET A 217 -9.87 0.43 4.85
C MET A 217 -8.82 -0.57 5.31
N GLN A 218 -9.28 -1.73 5.77
CA GLN A 218 -8.41 -2.85 6.15
C GLN A 218 -8.71 -4.06 5.27
N ILE A 219 -7.65 -4.71 4.79
CA ILE A 219 -7.75 -5.94 4.00
C ILE A 219 -6.80 -6.99 4.59
N LYS A 220 -7.32 -8.20 4.83
CA LYS A 220 -6.52 -9.36 5.21
C LYS A 220 -6.28 -10.24 3.99
N TYR A 221 -5.02 -10.60 3.75
CA TYR A 221 -4.66 -11.61 2.73
C TYR A 221 -5.42 -12.94 2.99
N PRO A 222 -5.95 -13.63 1.99
CA PRO A 222 -5.78 -13.43 0.54
C PRO A 222 -6.88 -12.60 -0.15
N THR A 223 -7.61 -11.77 0.58
CA THR A 223 -8.65 -10.92 0.00
C THR A 223 -8.10 -10.02 -1.11
N VAL A 224 -8.85 -9.91 -2.21
CA VAL A 224 -8.48 -9.07 -3.36
C VAL A 224 -9.07 -7.68 -3.20
N TYR A 225 -8.24 -6.66 -3.33
CA TYR A 225 -8.69 -5.28 -3.41
C TYR A 225 -9.12 -4.97 -4.84
N ASN A 226 -10.36 -4.56 -5.02
CA ASN A 226 -10.86 -4.12 -6.32
C ASN A 226 -10.64 -2.61 -6.46
N TRP A 227 -9.88 -2.28 -7.48
CA TRP A 227 -9.58 -0.88 -7.83
C TRP A 227 -10.77 -0.16 -8.43
#